data_5d164a7203e8e2aa895dc56323385912
#
_entry.id   5d164a7203e8e2aa895dc56323385912
#
_cell.length_a   1.000
_cell.length_b   1.000
_cell.length_c   1.000
_cell.angle_alpha   90.00
_cell.angle_beta   90.00
_cell.angle_gamma   90.00
#
_symmetry.space_group_name_H-M   'P 1'
#
loop_
_entity.id
_entity.type
_entity.pdbx_description
1 polymer ?
#
loop_
_entity_poly.entity_id
_entity_poly.type
_entity_poly.pdbx_seq_one_letter_code
_entity_poly.pdbx_strand_id
1 'polypeptide(L)'
;APKTSDKTARTLMIIGGIIALAAGSGLISNIGEIIGYGWYSYMAEYMLSECGFLAGGIAMFAAGQRMKRRSARIARYLAVMGERGYISVEELCTVTGKSRKKIESDLDYMVEKGLLGTGAYLDSGRGIFFRSADAFADYANAAAKKENVTPKEANEGYAGALRAIRSANDRIA
;
A
#
# COMPACT_ATOMS: atom_id res chain seq x y z
N ALA A 1 11.51 4.74 4.15
CA ALA A 1 10.69 4.98 2.95
C ALA A 1 11.56 4.82 1.72
N PRO A 2 11.13 4.10 0.68
CA PRO A 2 11.93 3.88 -0.53
C PRO A 2 12.05 5.19 -1.33
N LYS A 3 13.11 5.96 -1.07
CA LYS A 3 13.41 7.25 -1.74
C LYS A 3 13.52 7.13 -3.27
N THR A 4 13.92 5.97 -3.78
CA THR A 4 14.04 5.71 -5.23
C THR A 4 12.69 5.66 -5.95
N SER A 5 11.66 5.08 -5.36
CA SER A 5 10.32 4.98 -5.96
C SER A 5 9.64 6.35 -6.12
N ASP A 6 9.85 7.28 -5.19
CA ASP A 6 9.25 8.61 -5.26
C ASP A 6 9.92 9.48 -6.35
N LYS A 7 11.25 9.39 -6.51
CA LYS A 7 11.98 10.08 -7.59
C LYS A 7 11.51 9.59 -8.96
N THR A 8 11.45 8.28 -9.17
CA THR A 8 10.99 7.68 -10.44
C THR A 8 9.55 8.09 -10.75
N ALA A 9 8.66 8.06 -9.75
CA ALA A 9 7.27 8.49 -9.91
C ALA A 9 7.16 9.96 -10.34
N ARG A 10 7.95 10.86 -9.72
CA ARG A 10 7.99 12.27 -10.09
C ARG A 10 8.53 12.48 -11.50
N THR A 11 9.61 11.80 -11.87
CA THR A 11 10.18 11.88 -13.21
C THR A 11 9.18 11.44 -14.27
N LEU A 12 8.48 10.31 -14.07
CA LEU A 12 7.43 9.84 -14.97
C LEU A 12 6.28 10.85 -15.10
N MET A 13 5.87 11.48 -14.01
CA MET A 13 4.81 12.50 -14.05
C MET A 13 5.24 13.74 -14.81
N ILE A 14 6.47 14.22 -14.62
CA ILE A 14 7.00 15.40 -15.29
C ILE A 14 7.14 15.12 -16.79
N ILE A 15 7.82 14.03 -17.16
CA ILE A 15 8.04 13.69 -18.58
C ILE A 15 6.70 13.42 -19.27
N GLY A 16 5.82 12.61 -18.66
CA GLY A 16 4.51 12.32 -19.22
C GLY A 16 3.64 13.57 -19.36
N GLY A 17 3.71 14.49 -18.40
CA GLY A 17 3.02 15.78 -18.45
C GLY A 17 3.53 16.67 -19.59
N ILE A 18 4.85 16.78 -19.78
CA ILE A 18 5.47 17.57 -20.87
C ILE A 18 5.06 17.00 -22.22
N ILE A 19 5.16 15.66 -22.41
CA ILE A 19 4.77 15.00 -23.65
C ILE A 19 3.28 15.23 -23.95
N ALA A 20 2.41 15.09 -22.96
CA ALA A 20 0.97 15.28 -23.13
C ALA A 20 0.62 16.73 -23.48
N LEU A 21 1.28 17.72 -22.86
CA LEU A 21 1.08 19.14 -23.17
C LEU A 21 1.59 19.48 -24.58
N ALA A 22 2.77 19.00 -24.97
CA ALA A 22 3.33 19.25 -26.31
C ALA A 22 2.43 18.65 -27.38
N ALA A 23 2.04 17.38 -27.27
CA ALA A 23 1.15 16.72 -28.23
C ALA A 23 -0.26 17.35 -28.24
N GLY A 24 -0.78 17.74 -27.08
CA GLY A 24 -2.07 18.42 -26.99
C GLY A 24 -2.07 19.78 -27.69
N SER A 25 -0.98 20.57 -27.58
CA SER A 25 -0.85 21.84 -28.29
C SER A 25 -0.73 21.66 -29.80
N GLY A 26 -0.02 20.62 -30.27
CA GLY A 26 0.07 20.26 -31.68
C GLY A 26 -1.29 19.90 -32.27
N LEU A 27 -2.07 19.04 -31.56
CA LEU A 27 -3.43 18.70 -32.00
C LEU A 27 -4.35 19.91 -32.14
N ILE A 28 -4.27 20.87 -31.19
CA ILE A 28 -5.06 22.09 -31.24
C ILE A 28 -4.66 22.92 -32.47
N SER A 29 -3.35 23.04 -32.76
CA SER A 29 -2.84 23.76 -33.93
C SER A 29 -3.34 23.11 -35.22
N ASN A 30 -3.22 21.80 -35.38
CA ASN A 30 -3.67 21.06 -36.55
C ASN A 30 -5.18 21.17 -36.77
N ILE A 31 -5.99 21.15 -35.72
CA ILE A 31 -7.43 21.41 -35.80
C ILE A 31 -7.69 22.84 -36.32
N GLY A 32 -6.93 23.83 -35.85
CA GLY A 32 -7.01 25.21 -36.33
C GLY A 32 -6.69 25.34 -37.83
N GLU A 33 -5.68 24.64 -38.32
CA GLU A 33 -5.33 24.58 -39.74
C GLU A 33 -6.42 23.91 -40.59
N ILE A 34 -7.01 22.83 -40.15
CA ILE A 34 -8.12 22.15 -40.83
C ILE A 34 -9.33 23.09 -40.97
N ILE A 35 -9.64 23.86 -39.94
CA ILE A 35 -10.75 24.83 -39.98
C ILE A 35 -10.44 25.99 -40.92
N GLY A 36 -9.19 26.46 -40.95
CA GLY A 36 -8.79 27.60 -41.76
C GLY A 36 -8.55 27.30 -43.25
N TYR A 37 -7.93 26.14 -43.55
CA TYR A 37 -7.42 25.82 -44.89
C TYR A 37 -7.97 24.52 -45.48
N GLY A 38 -8.74 23.75 -44.71
CA GLY A 38 -9.31 22.46 -45.10
C GLY A 38 -8.38 21.27 -44.83
N TRP A 39 -8.85 20.08 -45.22
CA TRP A 39 -8.16 18.83 -44.97
C TRP A 39 -7.12 18.52 -46.03
N TYR A 40 -5.89 18.22 -45.61
CA TYR A 40 -4.82 17.71 -46.46
C TYR A 40 -4.44 16.30 -46.08
N SER A 41 -4.10 15.45 -47.06
CA SER A 41 -3.85 14.01 -46.84
C SER A 41 -2.72 13.72 -45.84
N TYR A 42 -1.71 14.55 -45.74
CA TYR A 42 -0.61 14.40 -44.79
C TYR A 42 -1.01 14.70 -43.34
N MET A 43 -2.10 15.43 -43.12
CA MET A 43 -2.57 15.76 -41.76
C MET A 43 -2.99 14.56 -40.98
N ALA A 44 -3.49 13.48 -41.64
CA ALA A 44 -3.88 12.25 -40.99
C ALA A 44 -2.70 11.60 -40.27
N GLU A 45 -1.52 11.57 -40.86
CA GLU A 45 -0.32 10.96 -40.26
C GLU A 45 0.15 11.77 -39.04
N TYR A 46 0.17 13.12 -39.15
CA TYR A 46 0.52 13.99 -38.04
C TYR A 46 -0.44 13.88 -36.87
N MET A 47 -1.74 13.92 -37.13
CA MET A 47 -2.76 13.73 -36.06
C MET A 47 -2.67 12.37 -35.38
N LEU A 48 -2.44 11.29 -36.15
CA LEU A 48 -2.28 9.96 -35.57
C LEU A 48 -1.05 9.89 -34.67
N SER A 49 0.06 10.48 -35.11
CA SER A 49 1.29 10.55 -34.30
C SER A 49 1.07 11.36 -33.01
N GLU A 50 0.45 12.53 -33.09
CA GLU A 50 0.17 13.38 -31.93
C GLU A 50 -0.81 12.72 -30.95
N CYS A 51 -1.84 12.03 -31.44
CA CYS A 51 -2.73 11.22 -30.60
C CYS A 51 -1.96 10.11 -29.87
N GLY A 52 -1.01 9.46 -30.55
CA GLY A 52 -0.13 8.46 -29.96
C GLY A 52 0.73 9.03 -28.82
N PHE A 53 1.38 10.17 -29.05
CA PHE A 53 2.18 10.86 -28.02
C PHE A 53 1.32 11.36 -26.87
N LEU A 54 0.14 11.89 -27.13
CA LEU A 54 -0.80 12.33 -26.10
C LEU A 54 -1.22 11.16 -25.22
N ALA A 55 -1.63 10.05 -25.82
CA ALA A 55 -2.02 8.84 -25.10
C ALA A 55 -0.86 8.27 -24.26
N GLY A 56 0.35 8.21 -24.83
CA GLY A 56 1.57 7.79 -24.16
C GLY A 56 1.92 8.70 -22.98
N GLY A 57 1.86 10.00 -23.16
CA GLY A 57 2.11 11.00 -22.11
C GLY A 57 1.12 10.87 -20.96
N ILE A 58 -0.17 10.73 -21.25
CA ILE A 58 -1.22 10.51 -20.24
C ILE A 58 -1.00 9.19 -19.50
N ALA A 59 -0.65 8.11 -20.20
CA ALA A 59 -0.37 6.81 -19.58
C ALA A 59 0.83 6.87 -18.63
N MET A 60 1.92 7.53 -19.02
CA MET A 60 3.10 7.75 -18.17
C MET A 60 2.77 8.59 -16.94
N PHE A 61 2.01 9.66 -17.11
CA PHE A 61 1.56 10.51 -16.00
C PHE A 61 0.69 9.72 -15.01
N ALA A 62 -0.27 8.94 -15.50
CA ALA A 62 -1.13 8.09 -14.69
C ALA A 62 -0.34 7.00 -13.94
N ALA A 63 0.65 6.38 -14.59
CA ALA A 63 1.56 5.42 -13.96
C ALA A 63 2.34 6.07 -12.82
N GLY A 64 2.92 7.24 -13.03
CA GLY A 64 3.62 8.02 -11.99
C GLY A 64 2.71 8.34 -10.81
N GLN A 65 1.47 8.77 -11.06
CA GLN A 65 0.48 9.01 -10.00
C GLN A 65 0.13 7.74 -9.20
N ARG A 66 -0.04 6.61 -9.88
CA ARG A 66 -0.30 5.31 -9.21
C ARG A 66 0.85 4.92 -8.31
N MET A 67 2.09 5.07 -8.77
CA MET A 67 3.30 4.78 -7.98
C MET A 67 3.37 5.69 -6.75
N LYS A 68 3.17 6.99 -6.89
CA LYS A 68 3.17 7.95 -5.78
C LYS A 68 2.11 7.62 -4.73
N ARG A 69 0.88 7.33 -5.17
CA ARG A 69 -0.22 6.94 -4.27
C ARG A 69 0.09 5.62 -3.54
N ARG A 70 0.75 4.66 -4.20
CA ARG A 70 1.16 3.40 -3.59
C ARG A 70 2.24 3.64 -2.54
N SER A 71 3.28 4.41 -2.84
CA SER A 71 4.32 4.77 -1.88
C SER A 71 3.75 5.46 -0.63
N ALA A 72 2.80 6.36 -0.80
CA ALA A 72 2.14 7.03 0.33
C ALA A 72 1.34 6.05 1.21
N ARG A 73 0.68 5.04 0.61
CA ARG A 73 -0.02 4.00 1.38
C ARG A 73 0.96 3.13 2.15
N ILE A 74 2.03 2.67 1.49
CA ILE A 74 3.10 1.88 2.11
C ILE A 74 3.68 2.62 3.32
N ALA A 75 3.97 3.91 3.19
CA ALA A 75 4.46 4.73 4.30
C ALA A 75 3.47 4.76 5.48
N ARG A 76 2.15 4.79 5.21
CA ARG A 76 1.13 4.70 6.26
C ARG A 76 1.10 3.32 6.92
N TYR A 77 1.20 2.23 6.16
CA TYR A 77 1.25 0.88 6.73
C TYR A 77 2.46 0.70 7.65
N LEU A 78 3.62 1.22 7.24
CA LEU A 78 4.83 1.21 8.07
C LEU A 78 4.68 2.06 9.33
N ALA A 79 4.02 3.21 9.23
CA ALA A 79 3.76 4.06 10.40
C ALA A 79 2.80 3.40 11.39
N VAL A 80 1.75 2.71 10.91
CA VAL A 80 0.81 1.97 11.77
C VAL A 80 1.50 0.77 12.42
N MET A 81 2.34 0.06 11.66
CA MET A 81 3.12 -1.06 12.19
C MET A 81 4.12 -0.61 13.27
N GLY A 82 4.75 0.57 13.08
CA GLY A 82 5.76 1.09 14.00
C GLY A 82 6.93 0.12 14.17
N GLU A 83 7.26 -0.19 15.43
CA GLU A 83 8.30 -1.16 15.80
C GLU A 83 7.77 -2.59 15.96
N ARG A 84 6.47 -2.80 15.82
CA ARG A 84 5.86 -4.13 15.95
C ARG A 84 6.40 -5.07 14.87
N GLY A 85 6.71 -6.29 15.26
CA GLY A 85 7.22 -7.33 14.37
C GLY A 85 6.14 -7.87 13.43
N TYR A 86 4.86 -7.77 13.80
CA TYR A 86 3.73 -8.25 13.00
C TYR A 86 2.51 -7.34 13.15
N ILE A 87 1.58 -7.43 12.19
CA ILE A 87 0.31 -6.72 12.19
C ILE A 87 -0.75 -7.54 11.45
N SER A 88 -2.01 -7.46 11.90
CA SER A 88 -3.10 -8.09 11.16
C SER A 88 -3.54 -7.23 9.99
N VAL A 89 -3.94 -7.88 8.88
CA VAL A 89 -4.51 -7.20 7.71
C VAL A 89 -5.80 -6.46 8.08
N GLU A 90 -6.58 -7.01 9.02
CA GLU A 90 -7.82 -6.40 9.50
C GLU A 90 -7.57 -5.09 10.25
N GLU A 91 -6.53 -5.05 11.09
CA GLU A 91 -6.12 -3.82 11.76
C GLU A 91 -5.73 -2.74 10.73
N LEU A 92 -4.98 -3.12 9.70
CA LEU A 92 -4.64 -2.21 8.59
C LEU A 92 -5.89 -1.76 7.84
N CYS A 93 -6.89 -2.63 7.61
CA CYS A 93 -8.17 -2.26 7.01
C CYS A 93 -8.89 -1.19 7.82
N THR A 94 -8.98 -1.41 9.13
CA THR A 94 -9.68 -0.51 10.06
C THR A 94 -9.02 0.86 10.11
N VAL A 95 -7.69 0.91 10.28
CA VAL A 95 -6.94 2.18 10.42
C VAL A 95 -6.85 2.94 9.10
N THR A 96 -6.73 2.25 7.97
CA THR A 96 -6.50 2.91 6.66
C THR A 96 -7.77 3.09 5.84
N GLY A 97 -8.87 2.45 6.19
CA GLY A 97 -10.12 2.45 5.45
C GLY A 97 -10.01 1.81 4.07
N LYS A 98 -9.07 0.87 3.87
CA LYS A 98 -8.85 0.19 2.59
C LYS A 98 -9.38 -1.23 2.64
N SER A 99 -9.79 -1.75 1.47
CA SER A 99 -10.23 -3.14 1.36
C SER A 99 -9.07 -4.11 1.59
N ARG A 100 -9.37 -5.27 2.18
CA ARG A 100 -8.43 -6.37 2.44
C ARG A 100 -7.60 -6.70 1.20
N LYS A 101 -8.25 -6.94 0.05
CA LYS A 101 -7.60 -7.25 -1.23
C LYS A 101 -6.55 -6.19 -1.64
N LYS A 102 -6.83 -4.91 -1.36
CA LYS A 102 -5.91 -3.82 -1.69
C LYS A 102 -4.69 -3.80 -0.79
N ILE A 103 -4.90 -4.06 0.50
CA ILE A 103 -3.82 -4.13 1.49
C ILE A 103 -2.92 -5.34 1.22
N GLU A 104 -3.49 -6.52 1.03
CA GLU A 104 -2.75 -7.72 0.67
C GLU A 104 -1.88 -7.50 -0.57
N SER A 105 -2.45 -6.94 -1.66
CA SER A 105 -1.67 -6.59 -2.86
C SER A 105 -0.56 -5.56 -2.64
N ASP A 106 -0.74 -4.62 -1.72
CA ASP A 106 0.31 -3.65 -1.39
C ASP A 106 1.39 -4.28 -0.49
N LEU A 107 1.02 -5.20 0.43
CA LEU A 107 1.94 -5.97 1.28
C LEU A 107 2.76 -6.97 0.46
N ASP A 108 2.13 -7.73 -0.44
CA ASP A 108 2.83 -8.62 -1.38
C ASP A 108 3.87 -7.86 -2.20
N TYR A 109 3.51 -6.70 -2.71
CA TYR A 109 4.46 -5.84 -3.41
C TYR A 109 5.63 -5.38 -2.52
N MET A 110 5.38 -5.11 -1.23
CA MET A 110 6.44 -4.74 -0.29
C MET A 110 7.42 -5.90 -0.07
N VAL A 111 6.90 -7.13 0.03
CA VAL A 111 7.70 -8.36 0.15
C VAL A 111 8.50 -8.59 -1.14
N GLU A 112 7.82 -8.59 -2.30
CA GLU A 112 8.45 -8.80 -3.62
C GLU A 112 9.58 -7.80 -3.91
N LYS A 113 9.42 -6.55 -3.51
CA LYS A 113 10.42 -5.49 -3.71
C LYS A 113 11.45 -5.39 -2.59
N GLY A 114 11.39 -6.28 -1.60
CA GLY A 114 12.33 -6.28 -0.48
C GLY A 114 12.34 -4.98 0.33
N LEU A 115 11.24 -4.25 0.38
CA LEU A 115 11.17 -2.94 1.03
C LEU A 115 11.32 -2.99 2.56
N LEU A 116 11.19 -4.18 3.13
CA LEU A 116 11.27 -4.45 4.57
C LEU A 116 12.50 -5.28 4.96
N GLY A 117 13.38 -5.54 3.99
CA GLY A 117 14.52 -6.45 4.17
C GLY A 117 14.16 -7.92 3.88
N THR A 118 15.13 -8.80 4.16
CA THR A 118 14.97 -10.25 3.97
C THR A 118 14.13 -10.83 5.12
N GLY A 119 13.14 -11.67 4.78
CA GLY A 119 12.34 -12.41 5.77
C GLY A 119 10.97 -11.82 6.10
N ALA A 120 10.58 -10.69 5.47
CA ALA A 120 9.20 -10.22 5.53
C ALA A 120 8.27 -11.16 4.75
N TYR A 121 7.09 -11.44 5.30
CA TYR A 121 6.20 -12.43 4.72
C TYR A 121 4.75 -12.14 5.11
N LEU A 122 3.81 -12.43 4.19
CA LEU A 122 2.37 -12.34 4.42
C LEU A 122 1.77 -13.74 4.56
N ASP A 123 1.22 -14.05 5.72
CA ASP A 123 0.37 -15.23 5.91
C ASP A 123 -1.07 -14.88 5.51
N SER A 124 -1.40 -15.15 4.25
CA SER A 124 -2.74 -14.86 3.71
C SER A 124 -3.84 -15.72 4.37
N GLY A 125 -3.50 -16.90 4.89
CA GLY A 125 -4.45 -17.80 5.57
C GLY A 125 -4.92 -17.22 6.90
N ARG A 126 -3.99 -16.67 7.69
CA ARG A 126 -4.29 -16.02 8.97
C ARG A 126 -4.54 -14.52 8.84
N GLY A 127 -4.22 -13.92 7.69
CA GLY A 127 -4.31 -12.48 7.48
C GLY A 127 -3.33 -11.69 8.36
N ILE A 128 -2.12 -12.22 8.58
CA ILE A 128 -1.09 -11.60 9.41
C ILE A 128 0.14 -11.33 8.56
N PHE A 129 0.66 -10.14 8.65
CA PHE A 129 1.89 -9.73 8.02
C PHE A 129 3.02 -9.71 9.05
N PHE A 130 4.14 -10.35 8.73
CA PHE A 130 5.36 -10.42 9.53
C PHE A 130 6.47 -9.62 8.87
N ARG A 131 7.16 -8.83 9.68
CA ARG A 131 8.27 -7.99 9.21
C ARG A 131 9.58 -8.75 9.04
N SER A 132 9.75 -9.85 9.77
CA SER A 132 10.93 -10.70 9.74
C SER A 132 10.59 -12.12 10.12
N ALA A 133 11.49 -13.07 9.83
CA ALA A 133 11.36 -14.46 10.27
C ALA A 133 11.34 -14.59 11.81
N ASP A 134 12.13 -13.76 12.50
CA ASP A 134 12.17 -13.77 13.98
C ASP A 134 10.81 -13.35 14.56
N ALA A 135 10.16 -12.35 13.98
CA ALA A 135 8.83 -11.93 14.41
C ALA A 135 7.77 -13.03 14.23
N PHE A 136 7.92 -13.86 13.20
CA PHE A 136 7.09 -15.06 13.04
C PHE A 136 7.35 -16.10 14.12
N ALA A 137 8.62 -16.38 14.43
CA ALA A 137 9.00 -17.32 15.47
C ALA A 137 8.46 -16.87 16.85
N ASP A 138 8.60 -15.58 17.18
CA ASP A 138 8.09 -15.02 18.43
C ASP A 138 6.56 -15.12 18.51
N TYR A 139 5.86 -14.83 17.42
CA TYR A 139 4.42 -14.98 17.34
C TYR A 139 3.98 -16.45 17.50
N ALA A 140 4.67 -17.37 16.81
CA ALA A 140 4.37 -18.80 16.90
C ALA A 140 4.60 -19.35 18.32
N ASN A 141 5.68 -18.94 18.97
CA ASN A 141 5.99 -19.32 20.36
C ASN A 141 4.95 -18.74 21.34
N ALA A 142 4.52 -17.50 21.14
CA ALA A 142 3.49 -16.88 21.95
C ALA A 142 2.12 -17.55 21.77
N ALA A 143 1.78 -17.96 20.56
CA ALA A 143 0.56 -18.70 20.25
C ALA A 143 0.59 -20.09 20.89
N ALA A 144 1.70 -20.84 20.75
CA ALA A 144 1.88 -22.15 21.37
C ALA A 144 1.78 -22.08 22.91
N LYS A 145 2.35 -21.03 23.50
CA LYS A 145 2.25 -20.81 24.97
C LYS A 145 0.80 -20.55 25.42
N LYS A 146 0.00 -19.87 24.60
CA LYS A 146 -1.44 -19.65 24.90
C LYS A 146 -2.27 -20.93 24.76
N GLU A 147 -1.93 -21.79 23.81
CA GLU A 147 -2.63 -23.04 23.55
C GLU A 147 -2.31 -24.10 24.62
N ASN A 148 -1.10 -24.05 25.22
CA ASN A 148 -0.67 -24.91 26.30
C ASN A 148 -1.14 -24.44 27.70
N VAL A 149 -1.77 -23.29 27.83
CA VAL A 149 -2.47 -22.89 29.06
C VAL A 149 -3.77 -23.69 29.13
N THR A 150 -3.74 -24.78 29.92
CA THR A 150 -4.91 -25.63 30.11
C THR A 150 -6.09 -24.81 30.69
N PRO A 151 -7.35 -25.13 30.32
CA PRO A 151 -8.54 -24.44 30.85
C PRO A 151 -8.57 -24.38 32.40
N LYS A 152 -7.85 -25.25 33.05
CA LYS A 152 -7.72 -25.33 34.51
C LYS A 152 -6.86 -24.17 35.06
N GLU A 153 -5.71 -23.87 34.46
CA GLU A 153 -4.84 -22.75 34.87
C GLU A 153 -5.46 -21.38 34.58
N ALA A 154 -6.17 -21.26 33.44
CA ALA A 154 -6.93 -20.05 33.12
C ALA A 154 -8.04 -19.79 34.15
N ASN A 155 -8.72 -20.87 34.62
CA ASN A 155 -9.81 -20.78 35.60
C ASN A 155 -9.27 -20.48 37.01
N GLU A 156 -8.11 -21.01 37.39
CA GLU A 156 -7.43 -20.70 38.66
C GLU A 156 -6.92 -19.23 38.70
N GLY A 157 -6.36 -18.75 37.60
CA GLY A 157 -5.96 -17.33 37.46
C GLY A 157 -7.15 -16.38 37.58
N TYR A 158 -8.26 -16.70 36.93
CA TYR A 158 -9.50 -15.90 36.99
C TYR A 158 -10.13 -15.95 38.40
N ALA A 159 -10.15 -17.13 39.07
CA ALA A 159 -10.62 -17.29 40.44
C ALA A 159 -9.74 -16.53 41.46
N GLY A 160 -8.42 -16.47 41.19
CA GLY A 160 -7.47 -15.69 42.00
C GLY A 160 -7.72 -14.18 41.86
N ALA A 161 -7.91 -13.69 40.64
CA ALA A 161 -8.23 -12.28 40.37
C ALA A 161 -9.56 -11.84 41.02
N LEU A 162 -10.61 -12.70 40.94
CA LEU A 162 -11.88 -12.44 41.59
C LEU A 162 -11.79 -12.40 43.13
N ARG A 163 -10.96 -13.24 43.75
CA ARG A 163 -10.70 -13.19 45.20
C ARG A 163 -9.98 -11.89 45.57
N ALA A 164 -8.97 -11.46 44.80
CA ALA A 164 -8.25 -10.25 45.05
C ALA A 164 -9.16 -9.02 44.98
N ILE A 165 -10.05 -8.95 43.96
CA ILE A 165 -11.03 -7.87 43.82
C ILE A 165 -12.02 -7.86 44.99
N ARG A 166 -12.51 -9.02 45.41
CA ARG A 166 -13.45 -9.13 46.52
C ARG A 166 -12.80 -8.69 47.84
N SER A 167 -11.54 -9.12 48.12
CA SER A 167 -10.82 -8.71 49.32
C SER A 167 -10.44 -7.21 49.32
N ALA A 168 -10.26 -6.59 48.14
CA ALA A 168 -10.05 -5.14 48.03
C ALA A 168 -11.34 -4.38 48.36
N ASN A 169 -12.50 -4.88 47.87
CA ASN A 169 -13.80 -4.25 48.12
C ASN A 169 -14.22 -4.32 49.60
N ASP A 170 -13.92 -5.46 50.28
CA ASP A 170 -14.22 -5.66 51.70
C ASP A 170 -13.35 -4.80 52.64
N ARG A 171 -12.27 -4.16 52.12
CA ARG A 171 -11.45 -3.20 52.88
C ARG A 171 -11.90 -1.75 52.77
N ILE A 172 -12.84 -1.48 51.83
CA ILE A 172 -13.34 -0.12 51.56
C ILE A 172 -14.73 0.09 52.18
N ALA A 173 -15.40 -1.01 52.57
CA ALA A 173 -16.66 -1.02 53.30
C ALA A 173 -16.44 -0.96 54.81
#